data_9502f7a41afcc31a2837e07b0fb094f1
#
_entry.id   9502f7a41afcc31a2837e07b0fb094f1
#
_cell.length_a   1.000
_cell.length_b   1.000
_cell.length_c   1.000
_cell.angle_alpha   90.00
_cell.angle_beta   90.00
_cell.angle_gamma   90.00
#
_symmetry.space_group_name_H-M   'P 1'
#
loop_
_entity.id
_entity.type
_entity.pdbx_description
1 polymer ?
#
loop_
_entity_poly.entity_id
_entity_poly.type
_entity_poly.pdbx_seq_one_letter_code
_entity_poly.pdbx_strand_id
1 'polypeptide(L)'
;MADTYAHLERRIAAEQQTFARPLRSLVRGEPLLCDAATPLAEAAAQMHARGVGSVIVTSAQGRPLGIVTSHDLVGALADGAGARPVAERMTPEPLALPAHALAYEAALAMLARRIRHVLVMDEGRVIGVVSERDLFSLQRLGLGEITMEIRLAQEVSVVAGIAAELRKLSVRLVEQGVSAEQLTSFVSVLNDRLSQRVIELVRKRHDLERISWCWLAFGSEGRLEQTFASDQDNGLVFRAHDGAAPGAVRARLLPFAREVNVALDACGFALCGGNVMASNPELCLSLDEWRQKMAGWIEFSVPKALLWSVICFDFRPLHGDTSLAEALRAWVQALIPRHPAFLRHMAENALRAQPAIGRLGGFVTDDVPGGERTIDLKGRGAKIIIDAARIFALAHGVPQTNTVERLRSARAAMGMSEGEAGAAVDAFFAIQAIRLRLQAGAPAASAGLQNRLDPGVLGRLETTLLKESLRVARELQERLALDYKL
;
A
#
# COMPACT_ATOMS: atom_id res chain seq x y z
N MET A 1 26.24 -22.32 1.25
CA MET A 1 25.58 -21.09 1.75
C MET A 1 26.29 -19.80 1.34
N ALA A 2 27.60 -19.62 1.56
CA ALA A 2 28.33 -18.40 1.13
C ALA A 2 28.29 -18.16 -0.40
N ASP A 3 28.36 -19.20 -1.21
CA ASP A 3 28.34 -19.10 -2.69
C ASP A 3 26.94 -18.68 -3.22
N THR A 4 25.87 -19.09 -2.56
CA THR A 4 24.50 -18.71 -2.91
C THR A 4 24.26 -17.23 -2.65
N TYR A 5 24.80 -16.69 -1.55
CA TYR A 5 24.69 -15.27 -1.20
C TYR A 5 25.52 -14.37 -2.11
N ALA A 6 26.76 -14.75 -2.46
CA ALA A 6 27.60 -13.98 -3.40
C ALA A 6 27.04 -14.01 -4.84
N HIS A 7 26.26 -15.05 -5.19
CA HIS A 7 25.54 -15.12 -6.46
C HIS A 7 24.33 -14.19 -6.44
N LEU A 8 23.57 -14.15 -5.35
CA LEU A 8 22.44 -13.23 -5.14
C LEU A 8 22.89 -11.77 -5.19
N GLU A 9 24.00 -11.40 -4.53
CA GLU A 9 24.54 -10.03 -4.54
C GLU A 9 24.96 -9.54 -5.93
N ARG A 10 25.66 -10.38 -6.71
CA ARG A 10 26.03 -10.06 -8.11
C ARG A 10 24.80 -9.94 -9.01
N ARG A 11 23.76 -10.71 -8.74
CA ARG A 11 22.49 -10.68 -9.45
C ARG A 11 21.70 -9.41 -9.16
N ILE A 12 21.61 -9.00 -7.90
CA ILE A 12 20.96 -7.75 -7.48
C ILE A 12 21.61 -6.52 -8.13
N ALA A 13 22.95 -6.47 -8.23
CA ALA A 13 23.66 -5.35 -8.86
C ALA A 13 23.38 -5.22 -10.38
N ALA A 14 23.19 -6.34 -11.09
CA ALA A 14 22.82 -6.34 -12.52
C ALA A 14 21.35 -5.93 -12.75
N GLU A 15 20.47 -6.19 -11.79
CA GLU A 15 19.05 -5.82 -11.84
C GLU A 15 18.81 -4.32 -11.70
N GLN A 16 19.67 -3.62 -10.96
CA GLN A 16 19.57 -2.19 -10.71
C GLN A 16 19.55 -1.33 -11.98
N GLN A 17 20.34 -1.70 -12.99
CA GLN A 17 20.33 -1.02 -14.29
C GLN A 17 19.08 -1.29 -15.12
N THR A 18 18.41 -2.41 -14.89
CA THR A 18 17.25 -2.85 -15.67
C THR A 18 15.95 -2.27 -15.16
N PHE A 19 15.78 -2.14 -13.86
CA PHE A 19 14.57 -1.54 -13.25
C PHE A 19 14.46 -0.03 -13.45
N ALA A 20 15.57 0.67 -13.60
CA ALA A 20 15.61 2.10 -13.90
C ALA A 20 15.35 2.42 -15.39
N ARG A 21 15.01 1.43 -16.22
CA ARG A 21 14.73 1.67 -17.65
C ARG A 21 13.31 2.21 -17.84
N PRO A 22 13.13 3.29 -18.63
CA PRO A 22 11.81 3.78 -19.00
C PRO A 22 11.02 2.75 -19.81
N LEU A 23 9.71 2.65 -19.59
CA LEU A 23 8.83 1.72 -20.29
C LEU A 23 8.90 1.87 -21.81
N ARG A 24 9.13 3.11 -22.30
CA ARG A 24 9.35 3.35 -23.74
C ARG A 24 10.45 2.45 -24.33
N SER A 25 11.52 2.16 -23.58
CA SER A 25 12.62 1.30 -24.03
C SER A 25 12.27 -0.19 -24.07
N LEU A 26 11.14 -0.58 -23.51
CA LEU A 26 10.65 -1.95 -23.44
C LEU A 26 9.56 -2.26 -24.47
N VAL A 27 8.95 -1.21 -25.02
CA VAL A 27 7.94 -1.37 -26.07
C VAL A 27 8.61 -1.95 -27.31
N ARG A 28 8.07 -3.07 -27.80
CA ARG A 28 8.54 -3.76 -29.00
C ARG A 28 7.50 -3.64 -30.10
N GLY A 29 7.73 -2.75 -31.04
CA GLY A 29 6.84 -2.54 -32.18
C GLY A 29 5.53 -1.80 -31.84
N GLU A 30 4.69 -1.63 -32.85
CA GLU A 30 3.39 -1.00 -32.69
C GLU A 30 2.39 -1.93 -31.99
N PRO A 31 1.52 -1.39 -31.11
CA PRO A 31 0.50 -2.19 -30.47
C PRO A 31 -0.52 -2.72 -31.48
N LEU A 32 -1.01 -3.94 -31.27
CA LEU A 32 -2.13 -4.46 -32.03
C LEU A 32 -3.41 -3.85 -31.47
N LEU A 33 -4.16 -3.15 -32.33
CA LEU A 33 -5.42 -2.50 -31.99
C LEU A 33 -6.57 -3.16 -32.72
N CYS A 34 -7.75 -3.23 -32.13
CA CYS A 34 -8.98 -3.64 -32.80
C CYS A 34 -10.18 -2.87 -32.24
N ASP A 35 -11.29 -2.93 -32.96
CA ASP A 35 -12.57 -2.36 -32.53
C ASP A 35 -13.30 -3.30 -31.55
N ALA A 36 -14.18 -2.73 -30.73
CA ALA A 36 -14.98 -3.47 -29.76
C ALA A 36 -15.90 -4.56 -30.40
N ALA A 37 -16.29 -4.37 -31.64
CA ALA A 37 -17.12 -5.31 -32.41
C ALA A 37 -16.31 -6.41 -33.11
N THR A 38 -14.98 -6.37 -33.13
CA THR A 38 -14.14 -7.37 -33.78
C THR A 38 -14.42 -8.76 -33.21
N PRO A 39 -14.65 -9.80 -34.06
CA PRO A 39 -14.84 -11.17 -33.58
C PRO A 39 -13.58 -11.70 -32.84
N LEU A 40 -13.76 -12.47 -31.77
CA LEU A 40 -12.66 -13.08 -31.00
C LEU A 40 -11.75 -13.96 -31.88
N ALA A 41 -12.31 -14.70 -32.85
CA ALA A 41 -11.52 -15.52 -33.78
C ALA A 41 -10.64 -14.66 -34.68
N GLU A 42 -11.11 -13.50 -35.12
CA GLU A 42 -10.34 -12.57 -35.94
C GLU A 42 -9.21 -11.93 -35.11
N ALA A 43 -9.51 -11.49 -33.89
CA ALA A 43 -8.51 -10.97 -32.97
C ALA A 43 -7.41 -12.01 -32.69
N ALA A 44 -7.78 -13.29 -32.50
CA ALA A 44 -6.85 -14.40 -32.33
C ALA A 44 -5.96 -14.60 -33.57
N ALA A 45 -6.53 -14.55 -34.77
CA ALA A 45 -5.78 -14.66 -36.02
C ALA A 45 -4.78 -13.51 -36.19
N GLN A 46 -5.19 -12.28 -35.90
CA GLN A 46 -4.33 -11.10 -35.96
C GLN A 46 -3.18 -11.19 -34.90
N MET A 47 -3.48 -11.62 -33.69
CA MET A 47 -2.46 -11.83 -32.65
C MET A 47 -1.45 -12.91 -33.05
N HIS A 48 -1.93 -14.01 -33.63
CA HIS A 48 -1.06 -15.10 -34.11
C HIS A 48 -0.16 -14.61 -35.26
N ALA A 49 -0.73 -13.93 -36.24
CA ALA A 49 0.00 -13.42 -37.42
C ALA A 49 1.11 -12.41 -37.01
N ARG A 50 0.86 -11.59 -35.98
CA ARG A 50 1.86 -10.62 -35.46
C ARG A 50 2.76 -11.18 -34.36
N GLY A 51 2.52 -12.39 -33.87
CA GLY A 51 3.29 -13.01 -32.80
C GLY A 51 3.16 -12.29 -31.46
N VAL A 52 2.02 -11.64 -31.18
CA VAL A 52 1.77 -10.88 -29.96
C VAL A 52 0.80 -11.61 -29.02
N GLY A 53 0.99 -11.41 -27.71
CA GLY A 53 0.20 -12.07 -26.67
C GLY A 53 -1.07 -11.32 -26.25
N SER A 54 -1.32 -10.12 -26.80
CA SER A 54 -2.47 -9.29 -26.46
C SER A 54 -2.88 -8.36 -27.59
N VAL A 55 -4.15 -7.95 -27.59
CA VAL A 55 -4.72 -6.92 -28.47
C VAL A 55 -5.45 -5.89 -27.62
N ILE A 56 -5.33 -4.63 -27.98
CA ILE A 56 -5.97 -3.52 -27.29
C ILE A 56 -7.26 -3.18 -28.04
N VAL A 57 -8.36 -3.17 -27.31
CA VAL A 57 -9.65 -2.73 -27.83
C VAL A 57 -9.76 -1.23 -27.68
N THR A 58 -10.03 -0.52 -28.78
CA THR A 58 -10.10 0.95 -28.79
C THR A 58 -11.45 1.46 -29.24
N SER A 59 -11.78 2.69 -28.82
CA SER A 59 -12.90 3.44 -29.38
C SER A 59 -12.56 3.99 -30.79
N ALA A 60 -13.54 4.48 -31.49
CA ALA A 60 -13.38 5.18 -32.79
C ALA A 60 -12.42 6.40 -32.71
N GLN A 61 -12.22 6.95 -31.49
CA GLN A 61 -11.29 8.06 -31.22
C GLN A 61 -9.90 7.58 -30.77
N GLY A 62 -9.63 6.27 -30.83
CA GLY A 62 -8.34 5.67 -30.43
C GLY A 62 -8.10 5.56 -28.91
N ARG A 63 -9.12 5.78 -28.08
CA ARG A 63 -8.99 5.59 -26.63
C ARG A 63 -9.04 4.11 -26.28
N PRO A 64 -8.16 3.58 -25.41
CA PRO A 64 -8.22 2.20 -24.96
C PRO A 64 -9.47 1.96 -24.11
N LEU A 65 -10.28 0.99 -24.50
CA LEU A 65 -11.48 0.53 -23.80
C LEU A 65 -11.20 -0.73 -22.99
N GLY A 66 -10.35 -1.62 -23.52
CA GLY A 66 -10.07 -2.91 -22.92
C GLY A 66 -8.82 -3.56 -23.50
N ILE A 67 -8.44 -4.69 -22.92
CA ILE A 67 -7.39 -5.57 -23.42
C ILE A 67 -7.90 -7.01 -23.46
N VAL A 68 -7.58 -7.73 -24.54
CA VAL A 68 -7.81 -9.17 -24.69
C VAL A 68 -6.45 -9.85 -24.79
N THR A 69 -6.24 -10.90 -24.01
CA THR A 69 -4.99 -11.66 -23.97
C THR A 69 -5.18 -13.06 -24.54
N SER A 70 -4.06 -13.76 -24.83
CA SER A 70 -4.11 -15.16 -25.26
C SER A 70 -4.87 -16.06 -24.28
N HIS A 71 -4.84 -15.75 -22.97
CA HIS A 71 -5.58 -16.49 -21.95
C HIS A 71 -7.10 -16.33 -22.15
N ASP A 72 -7.57 -15.12 -22.41
CA ASP A 72 -8.99 -14.82 -22.62
C ASP A 72 -9.50 -15.50 -23.89
N LEU A 73 -8.66 -15.55 -24.95
CA LEU A 73 -8.98 -16.22 -26.21
C LEU A 73 -9.06 -17.74 -26.04
N VAL A 74 -8.17 -18.36 -25.25
CA VAL A 74 -8.24 -19.80 -24.98
C VAL A 74 -9.56 -20.14 -24.26
N GLY A 75 -9.97 -19.33 -23.27
CA GLY A 75 -11.25 -19.49 -22.60
C GLY A 75 -12.43 -19.34 -23.56
N ALA A 76 -12.41 -18.32 -24.41
CA ALA A 76 -13.46 -18.07 -25.40
C ALA A 76 -13.59 -19.19 -26.44
N LEU A 77 -12.47 -19.77 -26.88
CA LEU A 77 -12.46 -20.90 -27.83
C LEU A 77 -13.02 -22.16 -27.17
N ALA A 78 -12.71 -22.43 -25.90
CA ALA A 78 -13.25 -23.54 -25.14
C ALA A 78 -14.79 -23.44 -25.01
N ASP A 79 -15.31 -22.23 -24.89
CA ASP A 79 -16.75 -21.94 -24.80
C ASP A 79 -17.45 -21.87 -26.19
N GLY A 80 -16.73 -22.08 -27.30
CA GLY A 80 -17.27 -21.96 -28.66
C GLY A 80 -17.65 -20.52 -29.05
N ALA A 81 -17.09 -19.51 -28.36
CA ALA A 81 -17.46 -18.09 -28.50
C ALA A 81 -16.67 -17.33 -29.56
N GLY A 82 -16.00 -18.01 -30.50
CA GLY A 82 -15.12 -17.37 -31.50
C GLY A 82 -15.75 -16.28 -32.37
N ALA A 83 -17.07 -16.39 -32.67
CA ALA A 83 -17.81 -15.39 -33.44
C ALA A 83 -18.29 -14.19 -32.60
N ARG A 84 -18.14 -14.21 -31.26
CA ARG A 84 -18.60 -13.11 -30.42
C ARG A 84 -17.61 -11.94 -30.44
N PRO A 85 -18.10 -10.69 -30.23
CA PRO A 85 -17.27 -9.51 -30.17
C PRO A 85 -16.22 -9.57 -29.03
N VAL A 86 -15.04 -9.00 -29.24
CA VAL A 86 -13.99 -8.89 -28.21
C VAL A 86 -14.46 -8.13 -26.97
N ALA A 87 -15.41 -7.20 -27.12
CA ALA A 87 -15.98 -6.45 -26.01
C ALA A 87 -16.63 -7.33 -24.94
N GLU A 88 -17.09 -8.54 -25.27
CA GLU A 88 -17.70 -9.45 -24.31
C GLU A 88 -16.69 -10.21 -23.42
N ARG A 89 -15.42 -10.21 -23.83
CA ARG A 89 -14.35 -10.96 -23.14
C ARG A 89 -13.14 -10.12 -22.78
N MET A 90 -13.10 -8.85 -23.19
CA MET A 90 -12.00 -7.95 -22.83
C MET A 90 -12.01 -7.67 -21.33
N THR A 91 -10.81 -7.50 -20.75
CA THR A 91 -10.66 -6.83 -19.46
C THR A 91 -10.83 -5.33 -19.68
N PRO A 92 -11.90 -4.70 -19.15
CA PRO A 92 -12.14 -3.27 -19.33
C PRO A 92 -11.14 -2.43 -18.54
N GLU A 93 -10.97 -1.16 -18.92
CA GLU A 93 -10.14 -0.17 -18.24
C GLU A 93 -8.73 -0.68 -17.88
N PRO A 94 -7.96 -1.13 -18.89
CA PRO A 94 -6.64 -1.68 -18.64
C PRO A 94 -5.73 -0.64 -18.00
N LEU A 95 -4.89 -1.07 -17.06
CA LEU A 95 -3.91 -0.17 -16.46
C LEU A 95 -2.98 0.41 -17.52
N ALA A 96 -2.87 1.73 -17.53
CA ALA A 96 -1.97 2.47 -18.40
C ALA A 96 -0.93 3.24 -17.58
N LEU A 97 0.33 3.19 -17.99
CA LEU A 97 1.43 3.94 -17.39
C LEU A 97 2.08 4.84 -18.45
N PRO A 98 2.62 6.01 -18.08
CA PRO A 98 3.28 6.89 -19.01
C PRO A 98 4.60 6.27 -19.52
N ALA A 99 5.00 6.62 -20.74
CA ALA A 99 6.18 6.07 -21.41
C ALA A 99 7.50 6.30 -20.65
N HIS A 100 7.57 7.34 -19.82
CA HIS A 100 8.70 7.65 -18.96
C HIS A 100 8.69 6.90 -17.61
N ALA A 101 7.57 6.27 -17.24
CA ALA A 101 7.51 5.42 -16.05
C ALA A 101 8.56 4.31 -16.14
N LEU A 102 9.09 3.89 -15.00
CA LEU A 102 10.17 2.92 -14.97
C LEU A 102 9.65 1.46 -15.01
N ALA A 103 10.46 0.57 -15.52
CA ALA A 103 10.12 -0.86 -15.63
C ALA A 103 9.65 -1.47 -14.30
N TYR A 104 10.25 -1.07 -13.18
CA TYR A 104 9.84 -1.56 -11.88
C TYR A 104 8.44 -1.05 -11.46
N GLU A 105 8.01 0.14 -11.87
CA GLU A 105 6.66 0.64 -11.61
C GLU A 105 5.62 -0.25 -12.28
N ALA A 106 5.87 -0.67 -13.53
CA ALA A 106 5.03 -1.63 -14.21
C ALA A 106 5.03 -2.99 -13.49
N ALA A 107 6.20 -3.47 -13.04
CA ALA A 107 6.31 -4.72 -12.29
C ALA A 107 5.52 -4.68 -10.97
N LEU A 108 5.64 -3.60 -10.21
CA LEU A 108 4.87 -3.40 -8.98
C LEU A 108 3.37 -3.33 -9.24
N ALA A 109 2.97 -2.59 -10.26
CA ALA A 109 1.56 -2.45 -10.63
C ALA A 109 0.95 -3.79 -11.06
N MET A 110 1.69 -4.59 -11.84
CA MET A 110 1.29 -5.95 -12.22
C MET A 110 1.14 -6.84 -11.00
N LEU A 111 2.10 -6.80 -10.09
CA LEU A 111 2.10 -7.59 -8.86
C LEU A 111 0.95 -7.17 -7.92
N ALA A 112 0.79 -5.87 -7.66
CA ALA A 112 -0.23 -5.34 -6.77
C ALA A 112 -1.66 -5.64 -7.27
N ARG A 113 -1.90 -5.46 -8.57
CA ARG A 113 -3.22 -5.66 -9.22
C ARG A 113 -3.45 -7.07 -9.76
N ARG A 114 -2.47 -7.98 -9.64
CA ARG A 114 -2.51 -9.35 -10.20
C ARG A 114 -2.78 -9.38 -11.70
N ILE A 115 -2.24 -8.41 -12.44
CA ILE A 115 -2.34 -8.31 -13.90
C ILE A 115 -0.98 -8.63 -14.53
N ARG A 116 -0.99 -9.06 -15.81
CA ARG A 116 0.23 -9.46 -16.55
C ARG A 116 0.59 -8.51 -17.69
N HIS A 117 -0.20 -7.48 -17.91
CA HIS A 117 -0.02 -6.53 -19.02
C HIS A 117 -0.35 -5.13 -18.53
N VAL A 118 0.45 -4.16 -18.99
CA VAL A 118 0.25 -2.72 -18.74
C VAL A 118 0.36 -2.00 -20.07
N LEU A 119 -0.57 -1.08 -20.34
CA LEU A 119 -0.48 -0.21 -21.52
C LEU A 119 0.58 0.87 -21.27
N VAL A 120 1.35 1.19 -22.30
CA VAL A 120 2.30 2.30 -22.27
C VAL A 120 1.73 3.44 -23.10
N MET A 121 1.56 4.59 -22.44
CA MET A 121 0.97 5.80 -23.01
C MET A 121 2.03 6.86 -23.24
N ASP A 122 1.94 7.53 -24.38
CA ASP A 122 2.74 8.71 -24.69
C ASP A 122 1.85 9.77 -25.37
N GLU A 123 1.88 11.00 -24.88
CA GLU A 123 1.06 12.10 -25.39
C GLU A 123 -0.43 11.72 -25.62
N GLY A 124 -1.00 10.94 -24.70
CA GLY A 124 -2.40 10.49 -24.76
C GLY A 124 -2.68 9.35 -25.73
N ARG A 125 -1.66 8.77 -26.37
CA ARG A 125 -1.77 7.62 -27.28
C ARG A 125 -1.13 6.38 -26.69
N VAL A 126 -1.71 5.21 -26.98
CA VAL A 126 -1.09 3.93 -26.64
C VAL A 126 0.07 3.68 -27.61
N ILE A 127 1.29 3.61 -27.09
CA ILE A 127 2.49 3.31 -27.89
C ILE A 127 2.91 1.83 -27.81
N GLY A 128 2.36 1.08 -26.86
CA GLY A 128 2.66 -0.35 -26.71
C GLY A 128 2.04 -0.99 -25.49
N VAL A 129 2.30 -2.27 -25.36
CA VAL A 129 1.98 -3.08 -24.18
C VAL A 129 3.28 -3.65 -23.63
N VAL A 130 3.48 -3.52 -22.35
CA VAL A 130 4.55 -4.23 -21.64
C VAL A 130 3.90 -5.36 -20.85
N SER A 131 4.39 -6.58 -21.07
CA SER A 131 3.93 -7.76 -20.37
C SER A 131 4.90 -8.15 -19.25
N GLU A 132 4.40 -8.96 -18.30
CA GLU A 132 5.24 -9.60 -17.29
C GLU A 132 6.45 -10.31 -17.92
N ARG A 133 6.25 -10.99 -19.07
CA ARG A 133 7.31 -11.66 -19.82
C ARG A 133 8.36 -10.69 -20.39
N ASP A 134 7.97 -9.48 -20.82
CA ASP A 134 8.92 -8.47 -21.30
C ASP A 134 9.78 -7.95 -20.16
N LEU A 135 9.19 -7.73 -19.00
CA LEU A 135 9.92 -7.39 -17.78
C LEU A 135 10.86 -8.52 -17.37
N PHE A 136 10.43 -9.78 -17.43
CA PHE A 136 11.26 -10.95 -17.16
C PHE A 136 12.35 -11.21 -18.20
N SER A 137 12.12 -10.90 -19.48
CA SER A 137 13.13 -11.12 -20.54
C SER A 137 14.30 -10.16 -20.42
N LEU A 138 14.11 -9.02 -19.78
CA LEU A 138 15.17 -8.07 -19.44
C LEU A 138 15.92 -8.46 -18.18
N GLN A 139 15.30 -9.30 -17.39
CA GLN A 139 15.83 -9.77 -16.11
C GLN A 139 15.83 -11.27 -16.08
N ARG A 140 16.98 -11.82 -15.92
CA ARG A 140 17.10 -13.21 -15.48
C ARG A 140 16.73 -13.36 -14.01
N LEU A 141 16.35 -12.27 -13.29
CA LEU A 141 16.05 -12.27 -11.86
C LEU A 141 15.29 -11.02 -11.46
N GLY A 142 14.28 -11.10 -10.65
CA GLY A 142 13.64 -9.94 -10.06
C GLY A 142 12.45 -10.26 -9.16
N LEU A 143 11.57 -9.32 -9.01
CA LEU A 143 10.37 -9.38 -8.16
C LEU A 143 9.57 -10.68 -8.34
N GLY A 144 9.52 -11.23 -9.54
CA GLY A 144 8.88 -12.51 -9.81
C GLY A 144 9.54 -13.70 -9.10
N GLU A 145 10.87 -13.74 -9.08
CA GLU A 145 11.60 -14.80 -8.36
C GLU A 145 11.48 -14.64 -6.86
N ILE A 146 11.66 -13.43 -6.35
CA ILE A 146 11.45 -13.12 -4.92
C ILE A 146 10.03 -13.51 -4.49
N THR A 147 9.02 -13.13 -5.28
CA THR A 147 7.63 -13.50 -5.01
C THR A 147 7.43 -15.02 -5.09
N MET A 148 8.11 -15.69 -6.02
CA MET A 148 8.09 -17.14 -6.14
C MET A 148 8.80 -17.80 -4.95
N GLU A 149 9.95 -17.29 -4.53
CA GLU A 149 10.67 -17.76 -3.34
C GLU A 149 9.82 -17.64 -2.08
N ILE A 150 9.17 -16.49 -1.89
CA ILE A 150 8.21 -16.29 -0.79
C ILE A 150 7.10 -17.34 -0.87
N ARG A 151 6.51 -17.54 -2.04
CA ARG A 151 5.42 -18.50 -2.24
C ARG A 151 5.84 -19.95 -1.99
N LEU A 152 7.07 -20.31 -2.37
CA LEU A 152 7.60 -21.67 -2.23
C LEU A 152 8.20 -21.95 -0.85
N ALA A 153 8.47 -20.92 -0.03
CA ALA A 153 8.99 -21.09 1.32
C ALA A 153 8.05 -22.00 2.14
N GLN A 154 8.59 -23.04 2.75
CA GLN A 154 7.82 -24.00 3.54
C GLN A 154 7.95 -23.75 5.06
N GLU A 155 8.84 -22.88 5.48
CA GLU A 155 9.14 -22.57 6.88
C GLU A 155 9.22 -21.07 7.09
N VAL A 156 8.85 -20.61 8.28
CA VAL A 156 8.94 -19.19 8.69
C VAL A 156 10.38 -18.69 8.66
N SER A 157 11.34 -19.53 9.02
CA SER A 157 12.79 -19.22 8.97
C SER A 157 13.26 -18.82 7.56
N VAL A 158 12.74 -19.47 6.52
CA VAL A 158 13.05 -19.14 5.12
C VAL A 158 12.43 -17.78 4.76
N VAL A 159 11.18 -17.55 5.17
CA VAL A 159 10.51 -16.25 4.95
C VAL A 159 11.27 -15.12 5.66
N ALA A 160 11.75 -15.35 6.87
CA ALA A 160 12.58 -14.39 7.63
C ALA A 160 13.90 -14.06 6.92
N GLY A 161 14.55 -15.06 6.33
CA GLY A 161 15.76 -14.86 5.51
C GLY A 161 15.48 -13.96 4.28
N ILE A 162 14.39 -14.24 3.56
CA ILE A 162 13.96 -13.42 2.42
C ILE A 162 13.63 -11.98 2.86
N ALA A 163 12.93 -11.81 3.99
CA ALA A 163 12.60 -10.50 4.53
C ALA A 163 13.84 -9.66 4.86
N ALA A 164 14.88 -10.29 5.43
CA ALA A 164 16.15 -9.64 5.73
C ALA A 164 16.87 -9.16 4.44
N GLU A 165 16.90 -9.97 3.38
CA GLU A 165 17.49 -9.59 2.10
C GLU A 165 16.69 -8.47 1.40
N LEU A 166 15.35 -8.49 1.46
CA LEU A 166 14.50 -7.42 0.95
C LEU A 166 14.74 -6.10 1.69
N ARG A 167 14.99 -6.15 3.00
CA ARG A 167 15.35 -4.95 3.76
C ARG A 167 16.67 -4.36 3.28
N LYS A 168 17.71 -5.20 3.06
CA LYS A 168 19.01 -4.76 2.52
C LYS A 168 18.85 -4.14 1.12
N LEU A 169 18.05 -4.78 0.26
CA LEU A 169 17.76 -4.25 -1.08
C LEU A 169 17.08 -2.88 -0.98
N SER A 170 16.09 -2.74 -0.10
CA SER A 170 15.35 -1.49 0.07
C SER A 170 16.25 -0.35 0.58
N VAL A 171 17.19 -0.63 1.48
CA VAL A 171 18.21 0.35 1.92
C VAL A 171 19.08 0.81 0.75
N ARG A 172 19.56 -0.11 -0.09
CA ARG A 172 20.34 0.24 -1.29
C ARG A 172 19.54 1.11 -2.28
N LEU A 173 18.23 0.85 -2.44
CA LEU A 173 17.37 1.67 -3.30
C LEU A 173 17.23 3.10 -2.78
N VAL A 174 17.21 3.32 -1.44
CA VAL A 174 17.29 4.66 -0.83
C VAL A 174 18.58 5.36 -1.21
N GLU A 175 19.73 4.67 -1.06
CA GLU A 175 21.06 5.21 -1.37
C GLU A 175 21.20 5.59 -2.86
N GLN A 176 20.48 4.91 -3.73
CA GLN A 176 20.45 5.19 -5.17
C GLN A 176 19.46 6.30 -5.57
N GLY A 177 18.73 6.87 -4.61
CA GLY A 177 17.82 7.97 -4.86
C GLY A 177 16.48 7.59 -5.46
N VAL A 178 16.05 6.32 -5.30
CA VAL A 178 14.69 5.92 -5.64
C VAL A 178 13.69 6.73 -4.83
N SER A 179 12.62 7.22 -5.47
CA SER A 179 11.66 8.11 -4.82
C SER A 179 10.93 7.43 -3.64
N ALA A 180 10.53 8.22 -2.65
CA ALA A 180 9.82 7.69 -1.49
C ALA A 180 8.48 7.04 -1.86
N GLU A 181 7.76 7.57 -2.84
CA GLU A 181 6.52 6.99 -3.37
C GLU A 181 6.74 5.57 -3.86
N GLN A 182 7.75 5.41 -4.68
CA GLN A 182 8.12 4.15 -5.29
C GLN A 182 8.57 3.13 -4.24
N LEU A 183 9.41 3.59 -3.30
CA LEU A 183 9.97 2.72 -2.29
C LEU A 183 8.93 2.27 -1.25
N THR A 184 8.04 3.16 -0.78
CA THR A 184 6.97 2.78 0.14
C THR A 184 5.98 1.81 -0.52
N SER A 185 5.66 1.99 -1.81
CA SER A 185 4.86 1.04 -2.58
C SER A 185 5.56 -0.32 -2.70
N PHE A 186 6.85 -0.34 -3.05
CA PHE A 186 7.66 -1.54 -3.15
C PHE A 186 7.70 -2.32 -1.84
N VAL A 187 8.08 -1.65 -0.75
CA VAL A 187 8.15 -2.24 0.59
C VAL A 187 6.79 -2.79 1.02
N SER A 188 5.70 -2.03 0.83
CA SER A 188 4.36 -2.45 1.25
C SER A 188 3.86 -3.68 0.51
N VAL A 189 4.05 -3.74 -0.82
CA VAL A 189 3.63 -4.89 -1.63
C VAL A 189 4.38 -6.16 -1.24
N LEU A 190 5.70 -6.07 -1.01
CA LEU A 190 6.50 -7.24 -0.62
C LEU A 190 6.22 -7.67 0.81
N ASN A 191 6.05 -6.72 1.73
CA ASN A 191 5.65 -7.02 3.10
C ASN A 191 4.30 -7.73 3.16
N ASP A 192 3.35 -7.34 2.32
CA ASP A 192 2.07 -8.06 2.18
C ASP A 192 2.28 -9.52 1.78
N ARG A 193 3.15 -9.79 0.80
CA ARG A 193 3.44 -11.17 0.36
C ARG A 193 4.12 -11.99 1.45
N LEU A 194 5.08 -11.39 2.16
CA LEU A 194 5.72 -12.03 3.31
C LEU A 194 4.70 -12.35 4.41
N SER A 195 3.87 -11.37 4.79
CA SER A 195 2.86 -11.52 5.83
C SER A 195 1.80 -12.57 5.43
N GLN A 196 1.31 -12.54 4.19
CA GLN A 196 0.39 -13.56 3.67
C GLN A 196 1.00 -14.96 3.76
N ARG A 197 2.29 -15.12 3.39
CA ARG A 197 2.96 -16.40 3.45
C ARG A 197 3.14 -16.91 4.87
N VAL A 198 3.53 -16.04 5.79
CA VAL A 198 3.62 -16.39 7.23
C VAL A 198 2.26 -16.86 7.75
N ILE A 199 1.18 -16.12 7.46
CA ILE A 199 -0.19 -16.48 7.85
C ILE A 199 -0.57 -17.87 7.30
N GLU A 200 -0.28 -18.15 6.03
CA GLU A 200 -0.55 -19.44 5.39
C GLU A 200 0.22 -20.59 6.04
N LEU A 201 1.50 -20.39 6.36
CA LEU A 201 2.34 -21.41 7.00
C LEU A 201 1.86 -21.73 8.40
N VAL A 202 1.56 -20.71 9.21
CA VAL A 202 1.06 -20.89 10.56
C VAL A 202 -0.33 -21.50 10.55
N ARG A 203 -1.22 -21.09 9.61
CA ARG A 203 -2.58 -21.64 9.50
C ARG A 203 -2.61 -23.16 9.36
N LYS A 204 -1.64 -23.76 8.68
CA LYS A 204 -1.57 -25.22 8.47
C LYS A 204 -1.43 -26.01 9.78
N ARG A 205 -1.02 -25.36 10.88
CA ARG A 205 -0.83 -25.98 12.22
C ARG A 205 -2.03 -25.80 13.13
N HIS A 206 -3.06 -25.08 12.65
CA HIS A 206 -4.27 -24.79 13.42
C HIS A 206 -5.51 -25.30 12.69
N ASP A 207 -6.39 -25.97 13.41
CA ASP A 207 -7.70 -26.38 12.89
C ASP A 207 -8.63 -25.15 12.88
N LEU A 208 -8.66 -24.45 11.76
CA LEU A 208 -9.53 -23.30 11.49
C LEU A 208 -10.55 -23.62 10.40
N GLU A 209 -10.76 -24.90 10.10
CA GLU A 209 -11.82 -25.33 9.17
C GLU A 209 -13.18 -24.87 9.68
N ARG A 210 -14.06 -24.49 8.76
CA ARG A 210 -15.41 -23.98 9.03
C ARG A 210 -15.47 -22.65 9.81
N ILE A 211 -14.35 -21.94 9.95
CA ILE A 211 -14.34 -20.55 10.46
C ILE A 211 -14.10 -19.62 9.29
N SER A 212 -15.06 -18.74 8.99
CA SER A 212 -14.82 -17.61 8.09
C SER A 212 -14.14 -16.51 8.87
N TRP A 213 -12.90 -16.15 8.46
CA TRP A 213 -12.11 -15.11 9.10
C TRP A 213 -11.29 -14.34 8.08
N CYS A 214 -10.95 -13.11 8.41
CA CYS A 214 -10.05 -12.25 7.63
C CYS A 214 -9.05 -11.58 8.55
N TRP A 215 -7.76 -11.67 8.17
CA TRP A 215 -6.68 -10.88 8.78
C TRP A 215 -6.75 -9.45 8.25
N LEU A 216 -6.81 -8.49 9.16
CA LEU A 216 -6.86 -7.06 8.86
C LEU A 216 -5.48 -6.45 9.11
N ALA A 217 -4.99 -5.71 8.13
CA ALA A 217 -3.85 -4.82 8.29
C ALA A 217 -4.36 -3.42 8.68
N PHE A 218 -3.73 -2.79 9.66
CA PHE A 218 -4.07 -1.46 10.16
C PHE A 218 -2.93 -0.45 9.93
N GLY A 219 -3.15 0.78 10.29
CA GLY A 219 -2.12 1.81 10.34
C GLY A 219 -1.37 1.99 9.01
N SER A 220 -0.04 2.02 9.05
CA SER A 220 0.79 2.19 7.84
C SER A 220 0.68 1.01 6.88
N GLU A 221 0.52 -0.21 7.41
CA GLU A 221 0.27 -1.40 6.60
C GLU A 221 -1.09 -1.33 5.92
N GLY A 222 -2.14 -0.92 6.66
CA GLY A 222 -3.48 -0.69 6.12
C GLY A 222 -3.53 0.39 5.05
N ARG A 223 -2.62 1.37 5.08
CA ARG A 223 -2.49 2.44 4.09
C ARG A 223 -1.53 2.14 2.94
N LEU A 224 -0.80 1.01 2.96
CA LEU A 224 0.26 0.71 2.00
C LEU A 224 1.40 1.77 2.00
N GLU A 225 1.76 2.25 3.19
CA GLU A 225 2.73 3.33 3.41
C GLU A 225 3.82 2.90 4.41
N GLN A 226 4.14 1.60 4.44
CA GLN A 226 5.15 1.07 5.34
C GLN A 226 6.54 1.63 5.03
N THR A 227 7.31 1.85 6.09
CA THR A 227 8.72 2.19 6.05
C THR A 227 9.53 1.10 6.73
N PHE A 228 10.86 1.24 6.83
CA PHE A 228 11.72 0.21 7.45
C PHE A 228 11.51 0.03 8.96
N ALA A 229 10.91 1.02 9.61
CA ALA A 229 10.62 1.03 11.04
C ALA A 229 9.12 0.92 11.33
N SER A 230 8.37 0.22 10.48
CA SER A 230 6.96 -0.06 10.72
C SER A 230 6.85 -1.27 11.65
N ASP A 231 6.10 -1.11 12.73
CA ASP A 231 5.66 -2.16 13.64
C ASP A 231 4.41 -2.85 13.10
N GLN A 232 4.04 -3.96 13.72
CA GLN A 232 2.81 -4.67 13.38
C GLN A 232 1.60 -3.91 13.93
N ASP A 233 0.64 -3.59 13.03
CA ASP A 233 -0.68 -3.13 13.40
C ASP A 233 -1.69 -4.02 12.68
N ASN A 234 -2.37 -4.93 13.38
CA ASN A 234 -3.27 -5.89 12.75
C ASN A 234 -4.41 -6.33 13.66
N GLY A 235 -5.40 -7.01 13.07
CA GLY A 235 -6.54 -7.57 13.77
C GLY A 235 -7.16 -8.73 13.01
N LEU A 236 -8.15 -9.36 13.61
CA LEU A 236 -8.95 -10.41 13.00
C LEU A 236 -10.43 -10.04 13.04
N VAL A 237 -11.09 -10.19 11.91
CA VAL A 237 -12.55 -10.22 11.82
C VAL A 237 -12.99 -11.62 11.46
N PHE A 238 -14.04 -12.13 12.12
CA PHE A 238 -14.57 -13.45 11.82
C PHE A 238 -16.11 -13.47 11.84
N ARG A 239 -16.68 -14.53 11.27
CA ARG A 239 -18.10 -14.85 11.37
C ARG A 239 -18.25 -16.13 12.17
N ALA A 240 -19.08 -16.08 13.22
CA ALA A 240 -19.51 -17.27 13.91
C ALA A 240 -20.61 -17.96 13.07
N HIS A 241 -20.43 -19.24 12.78
CA HIS A 241 -21.41 -20.07 12.07
C HIS A 241 -22.12 -21.02 13.03
N ASP A 242 -23.28 -21.52 12.63
CA ASP A 242 -24.01 -22.62 13.28
C ASP A 242 -24.34 -22.36 14.76
N GLY A 243 -24.62 -21.11 15.14
CA GLY A 243 -24.99 -20.79 16.53
C GLY A 243 -23.81 -20.81 17.51
N ALA A 244 -22.57 -20.94 17.04
CA ALA A 244 -21.39 -20.88 17.89
C ALA A 244 -21.26 -19.49 18.55
N ALA A 245 -21.03 -19.45 19.86
CA ALA A 245 -20.78 -18.21 20.58
C ALA A 245 -19.47 -17.56 20.05
N PRO A 246 -19.45 -16.23 19.79
CA PRO A 246 -18.23 -15.55 19.32
C PRO A 246 -17.00 -15.80 20.18
N GLY A 247 -17.17 -15.92 21.51
CA GLY A 247 -16.09 -16.24 22.45
C GLY A 247 -15.45 -17.61 22.20
N ALA A 248 -16.21 -18.62 21.79
CA ALA A 248 -15.68 -19.95 21.45
C ALA A 248 -14.86 -19.93 20.16
N VAL A 249 -15.31 -19.19 19.14
CA VAL A 249 -14.56 -19.00 17.89
C VAL A 249 -13.27 -18.22 18.14
N ARG A 250 -13.34 -17.15 18.94
CA ARG A 250 -12.17 -16.36 19.34
C ARG A 250 -11.13 -17.21 20.08
N ALA A 251 -11.57 -18.09 20.98
CA ALA A 251 -10.65 -18.98 21.72
C ALA A 251 -9.84 -19.89 20.79
N ARG A 252 -10.39 -20.28 19.61
CA ARG A 252 -9.67 -21.05 18.58
C ARG A 252 -8.74 -20.17 17.73
N LEU A 253 -9.12 -18.91 17.45
CA LEU A 253 -8.33 -17.99 16.62
C LEU A 253 -7.16 -17.36 17.37
N LEU A 254 -7.25 -17.11 18.68
CA LEU A 254 -6.20 -16.43 19.45
C LEU A 254 -4.85 -17.17 19.47
N PRO A 255 -4.77 -18.51 19.65
CA PRO A 255 -3.49 -19.23 19.55
C PRO A 255 -2.84 -19.06 18.16
N PHE A 256 -3.63 -19.18 17.10
CA PHE A 256 -3.19 -18.92 15.73
C PHE A 256 -2.67 -17.49 15.55
N ALA A 257 -3.42 -16.49 16.00
CA ALA A 257 -3.04 -15.09 15.90
C ALA A 257 -1.74 -14.77 16.65
N ARG A 258 -1.55 -15.34 17.84
CA ARG A 258 -0.30 -15.20 18.61
C ARG A 258 0.89 -15.77 17.87
N GLU A 259 0.74 -16.97 17.32
CA GLU A 259 1.81 -17.61 16.58
C GLU A 259 2.15 -16.84 15.30
N VAL A 260 1.17 -16.26 14.59
CA VAL A 260 1.40 -15.39 13.43
C VAL A 260 2.17 -14.13 13.85
N ASN A 261 1.75 -13.43 14.93
CA ASN A 261 2.43 -12.21 15.36
C ASN A 261 3.90 -12.50 15.77
N VAL A 262 4.18 -13.61 16.47
CA VAL A 262 5.54 -14.03 16.80
C VAL A 262 6.35 -14.38 15.55
N ALA A 263 5.74 -15.06 14.58
CA ALA A 263 6.39 -15.42 13.32
C ALA A 263 6.70 -14.17 12.46
N LEU A 264 5.81 -13.18 12.46
CA LEU A 264 6.05 -11.89 11.80
C LEU A 264 7.18 -11.11 12.48
N ASP A 265 7.28 -11.13 13.81
CA ASP A 265 8.38 -10.52 14.56
C ASP A 265 9.73 -11.16 14.16
N ALA A 266 9.78 -12.48 14.03
CA ALA A 266 10.95 -13.19 13.52
C ALA A 266 11.31 -12.82 12.08
N CYS A 267 10.36 -12.33 11.28
CA CYS A 267 10.57 -11.80 9.94
C CYS A 267 10.97 -10.30 9.94
N GLY A 268 11.13 -9.68 11.11
CA GLY A 268 11.56 -8.29 11.25
C GLY A 268 10.41 -7.27 11.32
N PHE A 269 9.17 -7.72 11.44
CA PHE A 269 8.01 -6.88 11.73
C PHE A 269 7.84 -6.79 13.25
N ALA A 270 8.41 -5.78 13.89
CA ALA A 270 8.40 -5.66 15.34
C ALA A 270 6.98 -5.69 15.94
N LEU A 271 6.83 -6.32 17.10
CA LEU A 271 5.57 -6.33 17.83
C LEU A 271 5.15 -4.90 18.20
N CYS A 272 3.86 -4.59 18.06
CA CYS A 272 3.32 -3.28 18.40
C CYS A 272 3.34 -3.05 19.91
N GLY A 273 4.08 -2.03 20.37
CA GLY A 273 4.15 -1.64 21.78
C GLY A 273 2.80 -1.20 22.37
N GLY A 274 1.86 -0.75 21.52
CA GLY A 274 0.47 -0.43 21.87
C GLY A 274 -0.47 -1.64 21.90
N ASN A 275 0.05 -2.85 21.66
CA ASN A 275 -0.71 -4.10 21.60
C ASN A 275 -1.88 -4.05 20.57
N VAL A 276 -1.69 -3.33 19.45
CA VAL A 276 -2.65 -3.28 18.34
C VAL A 276 -2.38 -4.46 17.40
N MET A 277 -2.67 -5.66 17.88
CA MET A 277 -2.38 -6.91 17.17
C MET A 277 -3.52 -7.90 17.25
N ALA A 278 -3.62 -8.79 16.25
CA ALA A 278 -4.65 -9.83 16.16
C ALA A 278 -4.61 -10.82 17.35
N SER A 279 -3.46 -10.95 18.02
CA SER A 279 -3.29 -11.72 19.26
C SER A 279 -3.97 -11.08 20.48
N ASN A 280 -4.36 -9.80 20.38
CA ASN A 280 -5.14 -9.12 21.41
C ASN A 280 -6.62 -9.52 21.28
N PRO A 281 -7.23 -10.09 22.35
CA PRO A 281 -8.66 -10.45 22.31
C PRO A 281 -9.60 -9.30 21.95
N GLU A 282 -9.20 -8.04 22.22
CA GLU A 282 -9.97 -6.85 21.86
C GLU A 282 -9.95 -6.52 20.35
N LEU A 283 -9.08 -7.18 19.56
CA LEU A 283 -8.92 -7.00 18.12
C LEU A 283 -9.13 -8.29 17.31
N CYS A 284 -9.49 -9.38 17.99
CA CYS A 284 -9.94 -10.63 17.39
C CYS A 284 -11.45 -10.79 17.63
N LEU A 285 -12.25 -10.18 16.77
CA LEU A 285 -13.68 -9.96 17.00
C LEU A 285 -14.52 -10.49 15.84
N SER A 286 -15.76 -10.90 16.15
CA SER A 286 -16.75 -11.14 15.10
C SER A 286 -17.09 -9.85 14.35
N LEU A 287 -17.69 -9.97 13.16
CA LEU A 287 -18.11 -8.81 12.38
C LEU A 287 -19.05 -7.89 13.17
N ASP A 288 -19.99 -8.47 13.94
CA ASP A 288 -20.95 -7.69 14.73
C ASP A 288 -20.28 -7.05 15.96
N GLU A 289 -19.34 -7.74 16.63
CA GLU A 289 -18.55 -7.15 17.70
C GLU A 289 -17.66 -5.99 17.20
N TRP A 290 -17.08 -6.12 15.99
CA TRP A 290 -16.36 -5.02 15.35
C TRP A 290 -17.26 -3.82 15.10
N ARG A 291 -18.46 -4.05 14.55
CA ARG A 291 -19.45 -2.98 14.34
C ARG A 291 -19.82 -2.30 15.65
N GLN A 292 -20.12 -3.08 16.67
CA GLN A 292 -20.47 -2.56 18.00
C GLN A 292 -19.33 -1.77 18.62
N LYS A 293 -18.09 -2.27 18.54
CA LYS A 293 -16.89 -1.58 19.05
C LYS A 293 -16.65 -0.27 18.32
N MET A 294 -16.71 -0.26 16.98
CA MET A 294 -16.52 0.95 16.19
C MET A 294 -17.66 1.96 16.38
N ALA A 295 -18.91 1.50 16.52
CA ALA A 295 -20.04 2.37 16.89
C ALA A 295 -19.77 3.05 18.24
N GLY A 296 -19.31 2.30 19.25
CA GLY A 296 -18.95 2.85 20.55
C GLY A 296 -17.85 3.92 20.47
N TRP A 297 -16.86 3.77 19.60
CA TRP A 297 -15.84 4.79 19.37
C TRP A 297 -16.39 6.06 18.74
N ILE A 298 -17.34 5.90 17.81
CA ILE A 298 -17.96 7.00 17.09
C ILE A 298 -18.93 7.77 18.01
N GLU A 299 -19.70 7.07 18.81
CA GLU A 299 -20.73 7.67 19.67
C GLU A 299 -20.14 8.33 20.93
N PHE A 300 -19.17 7.68 21.59
CA PHE A 300 -18.68 8.13 22.89
C PHE A 300 -17.35 8.90 22.85
N SER A 301 -16.57 8.77 21.77
CA SER A 301 -15.34 9.58 21.46
C SER A 301 -14.37 9.81 22.65
N VAL A 302 -14.23 8.82 23.55
CA VAL A 302 -13.29 8.92 24.68
C VAL A 302 -11.83 8.87 24.19
N PRO A 303 -10.83 9.44 24.92
CA PRO A 303 -9.44 9.55 24.44
C PRO A 303 -8.82 8.22 23.98
N LYS A 304 -9.04 7.11 24.70
CA LYS A 304 -8.56 5.76 24.31
C LYS A 304 -9.22 5.31 22.98
N ALA A 305 -10.52 5.59 22.81
CA ALA A 305 -11.25 5.27 21.58
C ALA A 305 -10.71 6.07 20.38
N LEU A 306 -10.38 7.35 20.57
CA LEU A 306 -9.78 8.18 19.54
C LEU A 306 -8.40 7.66 19.11
N LEU A 307 -7.56 7.22 20.03
CA LEU A 307 -6.26 6.62 19.70
C LEU A 307 -6.42 5.36 18.83
N TRP A 308 -7.33 4.46 19.21
CA TRP A 308 -7.57 3.23 18.47
C TRP A 308 -8.26 3.48 17.13
N SER A 309 -9.18 4.46 17.06
CA SER A 309 -9.87 4.82 15.83
C SER A 309 -8.90 5.32 14.76
N VAL A 310 -7.88 6.12 15.13
CA VAL A 310 -6.85 6.63 14.21
C VAL A 310 -6.05 5.50 13.54
N ILE A 311 -5.91 4.36 14.23
CA ILE A 311 -5.19 3.20 13.70
C ILE A 311 -6.17 2.27 12.97
N CYS A 312 -7.28 1.90 13.63
CA CYS A 312 -8.17 0.86 13.14
C CYS A 312 -9.08 1.29 11.99
N PHE A 313 -9.35 2.58 11.76
CA PHE A 313 -10.11 3.02 10.57
C PHE A 313 -9.28 2.97 9.27
N ASP A 314 -7.96 2.83 9.38
CA ASP A 314 -7.09 2.57 8.24
C ASP A 314 -6.93 1.07 7.97
N PHE A 315 -8.01 0.29 8.07
CA PHE A 315 -7.94 -1.15 7.87
C PHE A 315 -8.12 -1.56 6.41
N ARG A 316 -7.52 -2.67 6.04
CA ARG A 316 -7.78 -3.41 4.80
C ARG A 316 -7.64 -4.92 5.01
N PRO A 317 -8.30 -5.74 4.16
CA PRO A 317 -8.07 -7.17 4.19
C PRO A 317 -6.66 -7.49 3.71
N LEU A 318 -5.96 -8.37 4.41
CA LEU A 318 -4.65 -8.89 4.01
C LEU A 318 -4.74 -10.35 3.58
N HIS A 319 -5.45 -11.20 4.33
CA HIS A 319 -5.59 -12.63 4.03
C HIS A 319 -6.89 -13.20 4.61
N GLY A 320 -7.49 -14.18 3.93
CA GLY A 320 -8.72 -14.86 4.35
C GLY A 320 -9.96 -14.41 3.56
N ASP A 321 -11.12 -14.44 4.19
CA ASP A 321 -12.41 -14.03 3.60
C ASP A 321 -12.53 -12.50 3.57
N THR A 322 -12.15 -11.89 2.45
CA THR A 322 -12.15 -10.42 2.29
C THR A 322 -13.53 -9.81 2.41
N SER A 323 -14.60 -10.57 2.14
CA SER A 323 -15.98 -10.08 2.22
C SER A 323 -16.35 -9.56 3.62
N LEU A 324 -15.72 -10.11 4.67
CA LEU A 324 -15.92 -9.63 6.05
C LEU A 324 -15.38 -8.22 6.25
N ALA A 325 -14.18 -7.96 5.74
CA ALA A 325 -13.56 -6.63 5.81
C ALA A 325 -14.31 -5.61 4.93
N GLU A 326 -14.74 -6.03 3.76
CA GLU A 326 -15.52 -5.19 2.84
C GLU A 326 -16.87 -4.81 3.46
N ALA A 327 -17.57 -5.76 4.07
CA ALA A 327 -18.83 -5.50 4.80
C ALA A 327 -18.63 -4.55 5.99
N LEU A 328 -17.52 -4.68 6.74
CA LEU A 328 -17.18 -3.76 7.82
C LEU A 328 -16.87 -2.36 7.29
N ARG A 329 -16.12 -2.27 6.18
CA ARG A 329 -15.77 -0.98 5.54
C ARG A 329 -17.00 -0.25 5.02
N ALA A 330 -17.86 -0.92 4.28
CA ALA A 330 -19.11 -0.34 3.78
C ALA A 330 -19.98 0.20 4.92
N TRP A 331 -20.05 -0.54 6.04
CA TRP A 331 -20.76 -0.11 7.22
C TRP A 331 -20.16 1.15 7.87
N VAL A 332 -18.82 1.19 8.04
CA VAL A 332 -18.10 2.36 8.58
C VAL A 332 -18.34 3.60 7.71
N GLN A 333 -18.21 3.46 6.39
CA GLN A 333 -18.42 4.55 5.43
C GLN A 333 -19.84 5.12 5.45
N ALA A 334 -20.85 4.27 5.68
CA ALA A 334 -22.23 4.72 5.80
C ALA A 334 -22.51 5.40 7.15
N LEU A 335 -21.77 5.05 8.21
CA LEU A 335 -22.01 5.53 9.57
C LEU A 335 -21.32 6.86 9.87
N ILE A 336 -20.01 6.97 9.60
CA ILE A 336 -19.19 8.11 10.04
C ILE A 336 -19.68 9.47 9.54
N PRO A 337 -20.09 9.66 8.26
CA PRO A 337 -20.56 10.95 7.79
C PRO A 337 -21.81 11.48 8.53
N ARG A 338 -22.54 10.59 9.21
CA ARG A 338 -23.72 10.93 10.01
C ARG A 338 -23.39 11.36 11.44
N HIS A 339 -22.10 11.31 11.83
CA HIS A 339 -21.62 11.63 13.17
C HIS A 339 -20.59 12.78 13.14
N PRO A 340 -21.01 14.03 12.84
CA PRO A 340 -20.09 15.17 12.72
C PRO A 340 -19.35 15.48 14.02
N ALA A 341 -19.94 15.18 15.20
CA ALA A 341 -19.28 15.34 16.49
C ALA A 341 -18.03 14.45 16.61
N PHE A 342 -18.09 13.20 16.12
CA PHE A 342 -16.94 12.30 16.08
C PHE A 342 -15.82 12.85 15.21
N LEU A 343 -16.16 13.31 14.01
CA LEU A 343 -15.18 13.90 13.10
C LEU A 343 -14.53 15.16 13.71
N ARG A 344 -15.30 15.99 14.42
CA ARG A 344 -14.78 17.13 15.18
C ARG A 344 -13.79 16.67 16.26
N HIS A 345 -14.10 15.65 17.07
CA HIS A 345 -13.18 15.12 18.07
C HIS A 345 -11.91 14.52 17.45
N MET A 346 -12.02 13.88 16.27
CA MET A 346 -10.86 13.44 15.51
C MET A 346 -9.98 14.63 15.09
N ALA A 347 -10.60 15.73 14.62
CA ALA A 347 -9.90 16.95 14.24
C ALA A 347 -9.22 17.60 15.46
N GLU A 348 -9.92 17.73 16.59
CA GLU A 348 -9.33 18.23 17.85
C GLU A 348 -8.12 17.39 18.28
N ASN A 349 -8.20 16.08 18.16
CA ASN A 349 -7.07 15.20 18.47
C ASN A 349 -5.90 15.36 17.47
N ALA A 350 -6.19 15.52 16.19
CA ALA A 350 -5.18 15.74 15.15
C ALA A 350 -4.44 17.08 15.32
N LEU A 351 -5.12 18.11 15.79
CA LEU A 351 -4.55 19.44 16.04
C LEU A 351 -3.61 19.50 17.25
N ARG A 352 -3.59 18.48 18.12
CA ARG A 352 -2.63 18.41 19.23
C ARG A 352 -1.19 18.23 18.77
N ALA A 353 -0.99 17.54 17.66
CA ALA A 353 0.33 17.40 17.03
C ALA A 353 0.64 18.70 16.27
N GLN A 354 1.65 19.45 16.71
CA GLN A 354 2.04 20.71 16.04
C GLN A 354 3.15 20.43 15.03
N PRO A 355 3.09 21.01 13.81
CA PRO A 355 4.18 20.89 12.84
C PRO A 355 5.49 21.38 13.42
N ALA A 356 6.59 20.74 13.05
CA ALA A 356 7.93 21.05 13.56
C ALA A 356 8.52 22.33 12.93
N ILE A 357 7.69 23.35 12.68
CA ILE A 357 8.09 24.65 12.12
C ILE A 357 7.43 25.77 12.92
N GLY A 358 8.21 26.78 13.31
CA GLY A 358 7.73 27.95 14.03
C GLY A 358 7.06 28.98 13.12
N ARG A 359 6.39 29.98 13.69
CA ARG A 359 5.73 31.07 12.94
C ARG A 359 6.69 31.89 12.09
N LEU A 360 7.95 32.02 12.54
CA LEU A 360 9.01 32.72 11.80
C LEU A 360 9.79 31.83 10.81
N GLY A 361 9.32 30.59 10.59
CA GLY A 361 9.93 29.65 9.64
C GLY A 361 11.19 28.91 10.14
N GLY A 362 11.53 29.03 11.42
CA GLY A 362 12.57 28.21 12.06
C GLY A 362 12.04 26.82 12.41
N PHE A 363 12.91 25.80 12.44
CA PHE A 363 12.52 24.49 12.96
C PHE A 363 12.24 24.56 14.46
N VAL A 364 11.25 23.79 14.89
CA VAL A 364 10.93 23.54 16.30
C VAL A 364 11.39 22.12 16.63
N THR A 365 12.38 22.03 17.47
CA THR A 365 13.03 20.78 17.87
C THR A 365 12.60 20.35 19.27
N ASP A 366 12.68 19.07 19.54
CA ASP A 366 12.48 18.46 20.84
C ASP A 366 13.84 18.06 21.41
N ASP A 367 14.02 18.23 22.71
CA ASP A 367 15.21 17.74 23.41
C ASP A 367 15.08 16.22 23.64
N VAL A 368 16.11 15.46 23.30
CA VAL A 368 16.17 14.01 23.56
C VAL A 368 17.21 13.68 24.64
N PRO A 369 17.10 12.54 25.30
CA PRO A 369 18.14 12.07 26.21
C PRO A 369 19.50 12.04 25.49
N GLY A 370 20.49 12.75 26.02
CA GLY A 370 21.80 12.97 25.36
C GLY A 370 22.05 14.41 24.96
N GLY A 371 21.05 15.30 25.07
CA GLY A 371 21.21 16.75 24.83
C GLY A 371 21.12 17.16 23.37
N GLU A 372 20.81 16.25 22.46
CA GLU A 372 20.58 16.54 21.06
C GLU A 372 19.19 17.14 20.82
N ARG A 373 19.11 18.09 19.89
CA ARG A 373 17.85 18.74 19.48
C ARG A 373 17.39 18.16 18.13
N THR A 374 16.30 17.42 18.15
CA THR A 374 15.82 16.69 16.98
C THR A 374 14.38 17.04 16.61
N ILE A 375 13.99 16.71 15.39
CA ILE A 375 12.62 16.82 14.87
C ILE A 375 12.03 15.41 14.79
N ASP A 376 10.86 15.18 15.39
CA ASP A 376 10.07 13.97 15.15
C ASP A 376 9.32 14.09 13.82
N LEU A 377 9.91 13.56 12.75
CA LEU A 377 9.32 13.59 11.41
C LEU A 377 8.06 12.72 11.27
N LYS A 378 7.92 11.67 12.10
CA LYS A 378 6.70 10.85 12.12
C LYS A 378 5.56 11.61 12.78
N GLY A 379 5.74 12.07 14.00
CA GLY A 379 4.67 12.70 14.80
C GLY A 379 4.37 14.14 14.41
N ARG A 380 5.40 14.93 14.10
CA ARG A 380 5.30 16.39 13.82
C ARG A 380 5.45 16.74 12.33
N GLY A 381 5.41 15.73 11.46
CA GLY A 381 5.47 15.85 10.00
C GLY A 381 4.40 14.98 9.33
N ALA A 382 4.77 13.75 8.95
CA ALA A 382 3.92 12.87 8.16
C ALA A 382 2.53 12.60 8.80
N LYS A 383 2.46 12.41 10.14
CA LYS A 383 1.21 12.14 10.86
C LYS A 383 0.17 13.23 10.65
N ILE A 384 0.59 14.48 10.54
CA ILE A 384 -0.32 15.63 10.36
C ILE A 384 -1.05 15.53 9.02
N ILE A 385 -0.32 15.22 7.95
CA ILE A 385 -0.90 15.04 6.61
C ILE A 385 -1.79 13.79 6.57
N ILE A 386 -1.35 12.68 7.19
CA ILE A 386 -2.10 11.44 7.30
C ILE A 386 -3.44 11.66 8.02
N ASP A 387 -3.42 12.33 9.17
CA ASP A 387 -4.62 12.57 9.98
C ASP A 387 -5.61 13.47 9.24
N ALA A 388 -5.14 14.55 8.61
CA ALA A 388 -5.98 15.42 7.80
C ALA A 388 -6.63 14.66 6.64
N ALA A 389 -5.83 13.93 5.85
CA ALA A 389 -6.32 13.12 4.74
C ALA A 389 -7.36 12.07 5.19
N ARG A 390 -7.14 11.42 6.35
CA ARG A 390 -8.07 10.46 6.93
C ARG A 390 -9.39 11.11 7.30
N ILE A 391 -9.37 12.23 8.03
CA ILE A 391 -10.57 12.90 8.51
C ILE A 391 -11.39 13.40 7.33
N PHE A 392 -10.78 14.01 6.33
CA PHE A 392 -11.45 14.45 5.12
C PHE A 392 -12.07 13.28 4.34
N ALA A 393 -11.32 12.18 4.18
CA ALA A 393 -11.83 10.99 3.50
C ALA A 393 -13.03 10.38 4.23
N LEU A 394 -12.97 10.25 5.56
CA LEU A 394 -14.06 9.72 6.38
C LEU A 394 -15.30 10.63 6.34
N ALA A 395 -15.11 11.96 6.37
CA ALA A 395 -16.20 12.92 6.29
C ALA A 395 -17.00 12.83 4.99
N HIS A 396 -16.35 12.44 3.90
CA HIS A 396 -16.97 12.40 2.57
C HIS A 396 -17.20 10.95 2.06
N GLY A 397 -17.07 9.94 2.93
CA GLY A 397 -17.32 8.54 2.55
C GLY A 397 -16.34 7.98 1.52
N VAL A 398 -15.12 8.54 1.44
CA VAL A 398 -14.06 8.09 0.53
C VAL A 398 -13.50 6.74 1.00
N PRO A 399 -13.53 5.67 0.16
CA PRO A 399 -13.21 4.30 0.58
C PRO A 399 -11.71 4.01 0.72
N GLN A 400 -10.86 4.82 0.12
CA GLN A 400 -9.43 4.63 0.10
C GLN A 400 -8.83 4.73 1.51
N THR A 401 -7.76 3.95 1.75
CA THR A 401 -6.97 4.04 2.99
C THR A 401 -5.67 4.80 2.79
N ASN A 402 -5.06 4.71 1.61
CA ASN A 402 -3.82 5.37 1.28
C ASN A 402 -3.95 6.90 1.36
N THR A 403 -2.97 7.57 1.96
CA THR A 403 -3.01 9.03 2.21
C THR A 403 -3.09 9.83 0.91
N VAL A 404 -2.32 9.45 -0.10
CA VAL A 404 -2.30 10.14 -1.40
C VAL A 404 -3.62 9.96 -2.15
N GLU A 405 -4.14 8.73 -2.18
CA GLU A 405 -5.43 8.44 -2.80
C GLU A 405 -6.58 9.18 -2.09
N ARG A 406 -6.53 9.27 -0.76
CA ARG A 406 -7.49 10.07 0.03
C ARG A 406 -7.45 11.55 -0.33
N LEU A 407 -6.25 12.15 -0.39
CA LEU A 407 -6.09 13.56 -0.78
C LEU A 407 -6.64 13.82 -2.19
N ARG A 408 -6.32 12.95 -3.14
CA ARG A 408 -6.80 13.06 -4.52
C ARG A 408 -8.32 12.87 -4.63
N SER A 409 -8.86 11.86 -3.96
CA SER A 409 -10.29 11.51 -4.05
C SER A 409 -11.20 12.47 -3.28
N ALA A 410 -10.77 12.95 -2.11
CA ALA A 410 -11.54 13.91 -1.32
C ALA A 410 -11.40 15.37 -1.81
N ARG A 411 -10.44 15.66 -2.69
CA ARG A 411 -10.07 17.01 -3.15
C ARG A 411 -11.26 17.91 -3.48
N ALA A 412 -12.13 17.44 -4.37
CA ALA A 412 -13.28 18.24 -4.84
C ALA A 412 -14.28 18.52 -3.71
N ALA A 413 -14.55 17.54 -2.86
CA ALA A 413 -15.45 17.68 -1.73
C ALA A 413 -14.90 18.65 -0.65
N MET A 414 -13.57 18.72 -0.55
CA MET A 414 -12.87 19.68 0.34
C MET A 414 -12.73 21.07 -0.28
N GLY A 415 -13.13 21.29 -1.52
CA GLY A 415 -12.89 22.55 -2.22
C GLY A 415 -11.39 22.85 -2.43
N MET A 416 -10.53 21.84 -2.48
CA MET A 416 -9.11 21.98 -2.79
C MET A 416 -8.88 22.00 -4.30
N SER A 417 -8.02 22.90 -4.75
CA SER A 417 -7.49 22.90 -6.11
C SER A 417 -6.58 21.67 -6.36
N GLU A 418 -6.31 21.39 -7.62
CA GLU A 418 -5.36 20.33 -7.99
C GLU A 418 -3.95 20.63 -7.50
N GLY A 419 -3.55 21.91 -7.54
CA GLY A 419 -2.25 22.35 -7.05
C GLY A 419 -2.08 22.17 -5.54
N GLU A 420 -3.10 22.50 -4.74
CA GLU A 420 -3.08 22.29 -3.28
C GLU A 420 -2.99 20.81 -2.91
N ALA A 421 -3.79 19.97 -3.56
CA ALA A 421 -3.71 18.53 -3.34
C ALA A 421 -2.35 17.95 -3.79
N GLY A 422 -1.80 18.42 -4.92
CA GLY A 422 -0.46 18.08 -5.38
C GLY A 422 0.61 18.48 -4.37
N ALA A 423 0.58 19.72 -3.87
CA ALA A 423 1.54 20.19 -2.86
C ALA A 423 1.48 19.36 -1.57
N ALA A 424 0.29 18.92 -1.14
CA ALA A 424 0.14 18.03 0.02
C ALA A 424 0.75 16.65 -0.22
N VAL A 425 0.61 16.09 -1.42
CA VAL A 425 1.24 14.82 -1.83
C VAL A 425 2.76 14.95 -1.88
N ASP A 426 3.27 16.02 -2.49
CA ASP A 426 4.71 16.29 -2.58
C ASP A 426 5.34 16.48 -1.20
N ALA A 427 4.67 17.22 -0.31
CA ALA A 427 5.09 17.42 1.07
C ALA A 427 5.13 16.09 1.85
N PHE A 428 4.12 15.23 1.68
CA PHE A 428 4.09 13.91 2.29
C PHE A 428 5.29 13.06 1.87
N PHE A 429 5.56 12.95 0.56
CA PHE A 429 6.67 12.16 0.07
C PHE A 429 8.04 12.76 0.38
N ALA A 430 8.18 14.09 0.43
CA ALA A 430 9.40 14.74 0.86
C ALA A 430 9.75 14.39 2.32
N ILE A 431 8.76 14.40 3.21
CA ILE A 431 8.94 13.97 4.61
C ILE A 431 9.27 12.47 4.67
N GLN A 432 8.58 11.62 3.90
CA GLN A 432 8.85 10.18 3.85
C GLN A 432 10.25 9.87 3.31
N ALA A 433 10.75 10.61 2.33
CA ALA A 433 12.10 10.44 1.79
C ALA A 433 13.18 10.66 2.88
N ILE A 434 13.04 11.71 3.68
CA ILE A 434 13.97 11.99 4.78
C ILE A 434 13.87 10.87 5.85
N ARG A 435 12.64 10.44 6.19
CA ARG A 435 12.43 9.33 7.14
C ARG A 435 13.07 8.03 6.68
N LEU A 436 12.90 7.66 5.41
CA LEU A 436 13.48 6.43 4.84
C LEU A 436 15.01 6.48 4.87
N ARG A 437 15.63 7.63 4.58
CA ARG A 437 17.09 7.80 4.67
C ARG A 437 17.60 7.66 6.12
N LEU A 438 16.92 8.26 7.09
CA LEU A 438 17.26 8.11 8.51
C LEU A 438 17.20 6.66 8.95
N GLN A 439 16.13 5.96 8.55
CA GLN A 439 15.93 4.55 8.90
C GLN A 439 16.91 3.61 8.18
N ALA A 440 17.34 3.96 6.98
CA ALA A 440 18.36 3.20 6.23
C ALA A 440 19.73 3.27 6.92
N GLY A 441 20.09 4.42 7.49
CA GLY A 441 21.36 4.62 8.20
C GLY A 441 21.34 4.20 9.68
N ALA A 442 20.17 3.90 10.25
CA ALA A 442 20.06 3.58 11.67
C ALA A 442 20.33 2.10 11.97
N PRO A 443 21.10 1.76 13.02
CA PRO A 443 21.22 0.39 13.49
C PRO A 443 19.83 -0.18 13.86
N ALA A 444 19.62 -1.48 13.61
CA ALA A 444 18.33 -2.14 13.88
C ALA A 444 17.89 -2.04 15.36
N ALA A 445 18.83 -1.86 16.28
CA ALA A 445 18.60 -1.72 17.72
C ALA A 445 18.15 -0.33 18.19
N SER A 446 18.07 0.67 17.29
CA SER A 446 17.75 2.07 17.66
C SER A 446 16.24 2.33 17.71
N ALA A 447 15.46 1.47 18.34
CA ALA A 447 14.02 1.67 18.49
C ALA A 447 13.73 3.03 19.16
N GLY A 448 12.87 3.85 18.51
CA GLY A 448 12.46 5.18 18.99
C GLY A 448 13.24 6.36 18.41
N LEU A 449 14.47 6.21 17.92
CA LEU A 449 15.25 7.29 17.29
C LEU A 449 15.14 7.31 15.77
N GLN A 450 14.61 6.27 15.16
CA GLN A 450 14.56 6.07 13.70
C GLN A 450 13.73 7.10 12.92
N ASN A 451 12.96 7.96 13.59
CA ASN A 451 12.18 9.04 12.97
C ASN A 451 12.62 10.43 13.45
N ARG A 452 13.71 10.52 14.22
CA ARG A 452 14.22 11.77 14.77
C ARG A 452 15.38 12.30 13.94
N LEU A 453 15.22 13.51 13.43
CA LEU A 453 16.17 14.19 12.56
C LEU A 453 16.90 15.29 13.34
N ASP A 454 18.21 15.27 13.35
CA ASP A 454 19.00 16.46 13.65
C ASP A 454 18.96 17.42 12.45
N PRO A 455 18.35 18.63 12.58
CA PRO A 455 18.29 19.57 11.47
C PRO A 455 19.67 20.03 10.95
N GLY A 456 20.71 19.89 11.76
CA GLY A 456 22.08 20.30 11.42
C GLY A 456 22.71 19.44 10.32
N VAL A 457 22.21 18.22 10.08
CA VAL A 457 22.72 17.33 9.02
C VAL A 457 22.14 17.62 7.64
N LEU A 458 21.11 18.48 7.55
CA LEU A 458 20.46 18.80 6.28
C LEU A 458 21.25 19.81 5.45
N GLY A 459 21.40 19.55 4.16
CA GLY A 459 21.84 20.54 3.19
C GLY A 459 20.83 21.69 3.01
N ARG A 460 21.25 22.79 2.40
CA ARG A 460 20.37 23.98 2.19
C ARG A 460 19.09 23.64 1.43
N LEU A 461 19.17 22.82 0.38
CA LEU A 461 18.03 22.45 -0.44
C LEU A 461 17.04 21.60 0.37
N GLU A 462 17.53 20.60 1.11
CA GLU A 462 16.72 19.74 1.95
C GLU A 462 16.06 20.50 3.10
N THR A 463 16.78 21.43 3.71
CA THR A 463 16.25 22.36 4.72
C THR A 463 15.08 23.16 4.18
N THR A 464 15.20 23.69 2.96
CA THR A 464 14.13 24.45 2.31
C THR A 464 12.94 23.55 2.01
N LEU A 465 13.18 22.40 1.40
CA LEU A 465 12.12 21.42 1.06
C LEU A 465 11.36 20.96 2.31
N LEU A 466 12.05 20.59 3.40
CA LEU A 466 11.41 20.18 4.64
C LEU A 466 10.59 21.31 5.27
N LYS A 467 11.10 22.54 5.26
CA LYS A 467 10.35 23.71 5.76
C LYS A 467 9.06 23.93 4.98
N GLU A 468 9.10 23.87 3.66
CA GLU A 468 7.92 24.00 2.81
C GLU A 468 6.93 22.86 3.07
N SER A 469 7.40 21.61 3.17
CA SER A 469 6.56 20.46 3.48
C SER A 469 5.86 20.60 4.84
N LEU A 470 6.55 21.13 5.85
CA LEU A 470 5.96 21.38 7.16
C LEU A 470 4.98 22.58 7.16
N ARG A 471 5.15 23.56 6.26
CA ARG A 471 4.16 24.63 6.04
C ARG A 471 2.88 24.08 5.43
N VAL A 472 3.00 23.28 4.40
CA VAL A 472 1.84 22.58 3.78
C VAL A 472 1.10 21.73 4.82
N ALA A 473 1.83 20.99 5.67
CA ALA A 473 1.21 20.25 6.77
C ALA A 473 0.44 21.17 7.74
N ARG A 474 0.95 22.38 8.03
CA ARG A 474 0.25 23.39 8.84
C ARG A 474 -1.00 23.90 8.14
N GLU A 475 -0.92 24.22 6.86
CA GLU A 475 -2.08 24.70 6.08
C GLU A 475 -3.21 23.68 6.07
N LEU A 476 -2.88 22.39 5.96
CA LEU A 476 -3.89 21.31 6.11
C LEU A 476 -4.52 21.28 7.50
N GLN A 477 -3.77 21.55 8.58
CA GLN A 477 -4.31 21.65 9.92
C GLN A 477 -5.19 22.89 10.11
N GLU A 478 -4.77 24.05 9.58
CA GLU A 478 -5.55 25.29 9.62
C GLU A 478 -6.88 25.10 8.89
N ARG A 479 -6.86 24.43 7.73
CA ARG A 479 -8.08 24.07 7.01
C ARG A 479 -8.97 23.15 7.84
N LEU A 480 -8.39 22.11 8.45
CA LEU A 480 -9.13 21.20 9.32
C LEU A 480 -9.77 21.97 10.50
N ALA A 481 -9.03 22.91 11.11
CA ALA A 481 -9.55 23.74 12.18
C ALA A 481 -10.73 24.62 11.73
N LEU A 482 -10.64 25.21 10.52
CA LEU A 482 -11.72 26.01 9.93
C LEU A 482 -12.97 25.18 9.67
N ASP A 483 -12.84 24.00 9.04
CA ASP A 483 -13.95 23.13 8.66
C ASP A 483 -14.73 22.64 9.89
N TYR A 484 -14.04 22.40 11.00
CA TYR A 484 -14.64 21.91 12.24
C TYR A 484 -14.85 23.01 13.32
N LYS A 485 -14.57 24.30 13.00
CA LYS A 485 -14.72 25.46 13.90
C LYS A 485 -13.96 25.27 15.22
N LEU A 486 -12.66 24.95 15.12
CA LEU A 486 -11.74 24.70 16.23
C LEU A 486 -10.73 25.84 16.39
#